data_704503851ffc8bb6ac029ce550d3a1ba
#
_entry.id   704503851ffc8bb6ac029ce550d3a1ba
#
_cell.length_a   1.000
_cell.length_b   1.000
_cell.length_c   1.000
_cell.angle_alpha   90.00
_cell.angle_beta   90.00
_cell.angle_gamma   90.00
#
_symmetry.space_group_name_H-M   'P 1'
#
loop_
_entity.id
_entity.type
_entity.pdbx_description
1 polymer ?
#
loop_
_entity_poly.entity_id
_entity_poly.type
_entity_poly.pdbx_seq_one_letter_code
_entity_poly.pdbx_strand_id
1 'polypeptide(L)' 'MPHKRKESAEAEAKAVGIDKSQVTNSEAGYFIAPQGIKSEAAKKVYADNRAAGMSKETAAKIAWSVEKKIKGE' A
#
# COMPACT_ATOMS: atom_id res chain seq x y z
N MET A 1 -1.45 11.33 5.33
CA MET A 1 -0.95 10.83 6.62
C MET A 1 -1.29 9.36 6.79
N PRO A 2 -0.39 8.57 7.39
CA PRO A 2 -0.71 7.16 7.64
C PRO A 2 -1.75 7.03 8.76
N HIS A 3 -2.55 6.00 8.66
CA HIS A 3 -3.51 5.68 9.70
C HIS A 3 -2.83 4.96 10.84
N LYS A 4 -3.15 5.32 12.06
CA LYS A 4 -2.59 4.67 13.25
C LYS A 4 -3.29 3.36 13.57
N ARG A 5 -4.53 3.20 13.12
CA ARG A 5 -5.33 2.02 13.36
C ARG A 5 -5.71 1.34 12.05
N LYS A 6 -5.67 0.04 12.05
CA LYS A 6 -6.09 -0.76 10.90
C LYS A 6 -7.54 -0.47 10.53
N GLU A 7 -8.41 -0.35 11.52
CA GLU A 7 -9.83 -0.06 11.30
C GLU A 7 -10.04 1.24 10.56
N SER A 8 -9.28 2.27 10.92
CA SER A 8 -9.36 3.58 10.28
C SER A 8 -8.97 3.49 8.80
N ALA A 9 -7.88 2.77 8.51
CA ALA A 9 -7.43 2.57 7.14
C ALA A 9 -8.44 1.74 6.33
N GLU A 10 -9.00 0.71 6.93
CA GLU A 10 -10.01 -0.12 6.27
C GLU A 10 -11.28 0.67 5.99
N ALA A 11 -11.69 1.54 6.92
CA ALA A 11 -12.87 2.39 6.72
C ALA A 11 -12.65 3.36 5.56
N GLU A 12 -11.47 3.96 5.47
CA GLU A 12 -11.14 4.86 4.36
C GLU A 12 -11.11 4.10 3.04
N ALA A 13 -10.51 2.92 3.02
CA ALA A 13 -10.46 2.10 1.81
C ALA A 13 -11.86 1.78 1.32
N LYS A 14 -12.75 1.41 2.21
CA LYS A 14 -14.15 1.13 1.88
C LYS A 14 -14.85 2.37 1.34
N ALA A 15 -14.59 3.53 1.94
CA ALA A 15 -15.21 4.79 1.52
C ALA A 15 -14.81 5.18 0.10
N VAL A 16 -13.59 4.87 -0.32
CA VAL A 16 -13.11 5.18 -1.67
C VAL A 16 -13.26 4.02 -2.64
N GLY A 17 -13.88 2.91 -2.22
CA GLY A 17 -14.14 1.78 -3.09
C GLY A 17 -12.97 0.83 -3.27
N ILE A 18 -12.01 0.85 -2.37
CA ILE A 18 -10.85 -0.04 -2.40
C ILE A 18 -11.07 -1.17 -1.41
N ASP A 19 -10.70 -2.39 -1.80
CA ASP A 19 -10.83 -3.54 -0.93
C ASP A 19 -9.95 -3.38 0.32
N LYS A 20 -10.46 -3.77 1.47
CA LYS A 20 -9.72 -3.70 2.72
C LYS A 20 -8.43 -4.53 2.70
N SER A 21 -8.33 -5.50 1.80
CA SER A 21 -7.11 -6.30 1.63
C SER A 21 -5.93 -5.47 1.12
N GLN A 22 -6.20 -4.27 0.61
CA GLN A 22 -5.15 -3.35 0.15
C GLN A 22 -4.53 -2.54 1.30
N VAL A 23 -5.08 -2.64 2.50
CA VAL A 23 -4.49 -2.00 3.67
C VAL A 23 -3.23 -2.74 4.06
N THR A 24 -2.13 -2.02 4.18
CA THR A 24 -0.83 -2.59 4.52
C THR A 24 -0.22 -1.85 5.70
N ASN A 25 0.63 -2.55 6.44
CA ASN A 25 1.24 -2.08 7.67
C ASN A 25 2.68 -1.61 7.42
N SER A 26 3.07 -0.53 8.11
CA SER A 26 4.44 -0.05 8.12
C SER A 26 4.79 0.47 9.51
N GLU A 27 6.05 0.86 9.72
CA GLU A 27 6.49 1.43 10.99
C GLU A 27 5.77 2.73 11.33
N ALA A 28 5.36 3.47 10.32
CA ALA A 28 4.65 4.74 10.51
C ALA A 28 3.15 4.57 10.71
N GLY A 29 2.62 3.36 10.49
CA GLY A 29 1.19 3.08 10.60
C GLY A 29 0.68 2.31 9.40
N TYR A 30 -0.59 2.48 9.07
CA TYR A 30 -1.23 1.75 7.98
C TYR A 30 -1.40 2.64 6.75
N PHE A 31 -1.13 2.08 5.59
CA PHE A 31 -1.35 2.73 4.31
C PHE A 31 -2.26 1.90 3.44
N ILE A 32 -2.96 2.55 2.52
CA ILE A 32 -3.81 1.88 1.56
C ILE A 32 -3.04 1.75 0.26
N ALA A 33 -2.66 0.52 -0.11
CA ALA A 33 -1.92 0.27 -1.34
C ALA A 33 -2.81 0.53 -2.56
N PRO A 34 -2.24 1.01 -3.68
CA PRO A 34 -3.01 1.24 -4.90
C PRO A 34 -3.62 -0.06 -5.42
N GLN A 35 -4.72 0.07 -6.15
CA GLN A 35 -5.33 -1.07 -6.82
C GLN A 35 -4.34 -1.65 -7.83
N GLY A 36 -4.34 -2.96 -7.97
CA GLY A 36 -3.40 -3.65 -8.83
C GLY A 36 -2.21 -4.22 -8.08
N ILE A 37 -1.93 -3.73 -6.87
CA ILE A 37 -0.88 -4.27 -6.03
C ILE A 37 -1.51 -5.29 -5.09
N LYS A 38 -1.34 -6.56 -5.40
CA LYS A 38 -1.97 -7.65 -4.67
C LYS A 38 -1.01 -8.50 -3.85
N SER A 39 0.27 -8.56 -4.24
CA SER A 39 1.24 -9.37 -3.49
C SER A 39 1.62 -8.69 -2.19
N GLU A 40 1.89 -9.49 -1.17
CA GLU A 40 2.31 -8.98 0.13
C GLU A 40 3.62 -8.21 0.03
N ALA A 41 4.55 -8.71 -0.78
CA ALA A 41 5.85 -8.06 -0.98
C ALA A 41 5.68 -6.65 -1.56
N ALA A 42 4.84 -6.51 -2.58
CA ALA A 42 4.60 -5.21 -3.21
C ALA A 42 3.88 -4.25 -2.27
N LYS A 43 2.91 -4.75 -1.51
CA LYS A 43 2.21 -3.92 -0.51
C LYS A 43 3.18 -3.41 0.54
N LYS A 44 4.07 -4.27 1.01
CA LYS A 44 5.05 -3.89 2.01
C LYS A 44 6.04 -2.86 1.46
N VAL A 45 6.48 -3.04 0.22
CA VAL A 45 7.36 -2.08 -0.45
C VAL A 45 6.68 -0.71 -0.51
N TYR A 46 5.41 -0.69 -0.91
CA TYR A 46 4.65 0.56 -0.95
C TYR A 46 4.59 1.23 0.42
N ALA A 47 4.23 0.48 1.45
CA ALA A 47 4.11 1.01 2.80
C ALA A 47 5.45 1.51 3.33
N ASP A 48 6.54 0.76 3.12
CA ASP A 48 7.86 1.15 3.58
C ASP A 48 8.33 2.45 2.89
N ASN A 49 8.08 2.56 1.58
CA ASN A 49 8.47 3.75 0.84
C ASN A 49 7.65 4.96 1.27
N ARG A 50 6.36 4.79 1.53
CA ARG A 50 5.52 5.86 2.05
C ARG A 50 5.99 6.30 3.44
N ALA A 51 6.34 5.35 4.29
CA ALA A 51 6.85 5.64 5.63
C ALA A 51 8.18 6.38 5.58
N ALA A 52 8.98 6.14 4.56
CA ALA A 52 10.26 6.84 4.34
C ALA A 52 10.08 8.27 3.79
N GLY A 53 8.85 8.69 3.51
CA GLY A 53 8.56 10.02 3.03
C GLY A 53 8.38 10.14 1.52
N MET A 54 8.37 9.03 0.81
CA MET A 54 8.16 9.02 -0.64
C MET A 54 6.73 9.45 -0.97
N SER A 55 6.56 10.13 -2.10
CA SER A 55 5.23 10.51 -2.56
C SER A 55 4.43 9.26 -2.95
N LYS A 56 3.11 9.38 -2.90
CA LYS A 56 2.22 8.29 -3.26
C LYS A 56 2.52 7.75 -4.67
N GLU A 57 2.72 8.65 -5.64
CA GLU A 57 3.01 8.24 -7.01
C GLU A 57 4.32 7.47 -7.13
N THR A 58 5.37 7.98 -6.51
CA THR A 58 6.68 7.33 -6.56
C THR A 58 6.64 5.97 -5.87
N ALA A 59 6.05 5.90 -4.70
CA ALA A 59 5.91 4.64 -3.97
C ALA A 59 5.07 3.63 -4.76
N ALA A 60 3.99 4.10 -5.40
CA ALA A 60 3.15 3.24 -6.23
C ALA A 60 3.91 2.68 -7.43
N LYS A 61 4.72 3.49 -8.10
CA LYS A 61 5.51 3.04 -9.25
C LYS A 61 6.49 1.94 -8.85
N ILE A 62 7.15 2.11 -7.73
CA ILE A 62 8.10 1.11 -7.22
C ILE A 62 7.35 -0.18 -6.86
N ALA A 63 6.22 -0.07 -6.19
CA ALA A 63 5.41 -1.22 -5.80
C ALA A 63 4.87 -1.96 -7.02
N TRP A 64 4.40 -1.25 -8.05
CA TRP A 64 3.95 -1.88 -9.28
C TRP A 64 5.08 -2.59 -10.01
N SER A 65 6.28 -2.03 -9.96
CA SER A 65 7.47 -2.67 -10.51
C SER A 65 7.75 -4.00 -9.84
N VAL A 66 7.65 -4.04 -8.51
CA VAL A 66 7.81 -5.27 -7.73
C VAL A 66 6.70 -6.27 -8.07
N GLU A 67 5.46 -5.81 -8.14
CA GLU A 67 4.31 -6.65 -8.48
C GLU A 67 4.49 -7.27 -9.86
N LYS A 68 4.88 -6.48 -10.84
CA LYS A 68 5.11 -6.95 -12.21
C LYS A 68 6.24 -7.98 -12.26
N LYS A 69 7.31 -7.77 -11.51
CA LYS A 69 8.44 -8.68 -11.47
C LYS A 69 8.04 -10.03 -10.89
N ILE A 70 7.23 -10.02 -9.84
CA ILE A 70 6.73 -11.25 -9.23
C ILE A 70 5.83 -12.01 -10.20
N LYS A 71 4.92 -11.30 -10.88
CA LYS A 71 4.01 -11.92 -11.83
C LYS A 71 4.68 -12.33 -13.14
N GLY A 72 5.74 -11.65 -13.51
CA GLY A 72 6.47 -11.91 -14.74
C GLY A 72 7.32 -13.17 -14.71
N GLU A 73 7.46 -13.73 -13.54
CA GLU A 73 8.18 -14.99 -13.38
C GLU A 73 7.23 -16.16 -13.37
#